data_fa9d7dda7a6dff0b3d38379ea047f398
#
_entry.id   fa9d7dda7a6dff0b3d38379ea047f398
#
_cell.length_a   1.000
_cell.length_b   1.000
_cell.length_c   1.000
_cell.angle_alpha   90.00
_cell.angle_beta   90.00
_cell.angle_gamma   90.00
#
_symmetry.space_group_name_H-M   'P 1'
#
loop_
_entity.id
_entity.type
_entity.pdbx_description
1 polymer ?
#
loop_
_entity_poly.entity_id
_entity_poly.type
_entity_poly.pdbx_seq_one_letter_code
_entity_poly.pdbx_strand_id
1 'polypeptide(L)'
;MTQGLLHFYVGTYTDEPSMSDGVAQLELNTETGELIPFNELATLRNPSYLTQTSQGLYTFNEVAAEENPQLVQLGCVDSSAMAINGSYPCHLDIDPTQTFCAVANYGSGNTSIYTLDVLGAPSECIAELYVEGDGPNRERQTSPHVHQATFLRHSRFLAVVDLGTDQVHFYQIDGQQQAFTLHQSLKLPAGSGPRHLVFNQAETRAYLLCELTETLLTLERENERWAVVSEQPLLPGEANGAAASAIRLSSDEQFLYASCRRQNKITVFDVSQSEPKWLEAVDSLGDFPRDFVLSRNGKWLLVANQHSHNVVSYRRDRQTGRLTATGFSCQIGSPVCLVEHQEPFK
;
A
#
# COMPACT_ATOMS: atom_id res chain seq x y z
N MET A 1 -14.67 24.09 5.99
CA MET A 1 -14.77 22.65 6.36
C MET A 1 -16.22 22.36 6.65
N THR A 2 -16.87 21.56 5.86
CA THR A 2 -18.17 20.98 6.19
C THR A 2 -17.95 20.04 7.36
N GLN A 3 -18.39 20.44 8.56
CA GLN A 3 -18.33 19.60 9.75
C GLN A 3 -19.07 18.29 9.42
N GLY A 4 -18.36 17.17 9.50
CA GLY A 4 -18.97 15.84 9.40
C GLY A 4 -18.64 15.01 8.16
N LEU A 5 -17.77 15.46 7.24
CA LEU A 5 -17.33 14.69 6.08
C LEU A 5 -15.82 14.44 6.10
N LEU A 6 -15.40 13.23 5.71
CA LEU A 6 -14.02 12.90 5.36
C LEU A 6 -13.98 12.62 3.85
N HIS A 7 -12.93 13.08 3.18
CA HIS A 7 -12.76 12.91 1.75
C HIS A 7 -11.69 11.85 1.47
N PHE A 8 -11.87 11.07 0.40
CA PHE A 8 -10.95 10.01 0.00
C PHE A 8 -10.71 10.06 -1.50
N TYR A 9 -9.48 9.79 -1.89
CA TYR A 9 -9.11 9.44 -3.26
C TYR A 9 -9.13 7.93 -3.42
N VAL A 10 -9.56 7.49 -4.60
CA VAL A 10 -9.66 6.07 -4.95
C VAL A 10 -8.86 5.82 -6.22
N GLY A 11 -7.78 5.05 -6.10
CA GLY A 11 -7.07 4.49 -7.24
C GLY A 11 -7.83 3.30 -7.81
N THR A 12 -7.86 3.20 -9.12
CA THR A 12 -8.66 2.20 -9.82
C THR A 12 -7.88 1.50 -10.92
N TYR A 13 -8.30 0.30 -11.32
CA TYR A 13 -8.05 -0.18 -12.67
C TYR A 13 -9.13 0.37 -13.59
N THR A 14 -8.73 0.69 -14.84
CA THR A 14 -9.62 1.28 -15.84
C THR A 14 -9.81 0.38 -17.06
N ASP A 15 -8.95 -0.63 -17.25
CA ASP A 15 -9.10 -1.61 -18.32
C ASP A 15 -10.34 -2.48 -18.08
N GLU A 16 -11.01 -2.91 -19.16
CA GLU A 16 -12.20 -3.76 -19.06
C GLU A 16 -11.98 -5.00 -18.16
N PRO A 17 -12.95 -5.36 -17.33
CA PRO A 17 -14.36 -4.92 -17.31
C PRO A 17 -14.65 -3.71 -16.37
N SER A 18 -13.67 -2.90 -16.00
CA SER A 18 -13.87 -1.73 -15.15
C SER A 18 -14.75 -0.69 -15.82
N MET A 19 -15.47 0.07 -14.99
CA MET A 19 -16.26 1.25 -15.41
C MET A 19 -15.64 2.56 -14.92
N SER A 20 -14.37 2.53 -14.49
CA SER A 20 -13.66 3.72 -14.04
C SER A 20 -12.81 4.29 -15.16
N ASP A 21 -12.67 5.61 -15.22
CA ASP A 21 -11.84 6.31 -16.18
C ASP A 21 -10.52 6.82 -15.56
N GLY A 22 -10.34 6.67 -14.23
CA GLY A 22 -9.13 7.16 -13.57
C GLY A 22 -9.21 7.21 -12.05
N VAL A 23 -8.72 8.31 -11.47
CA VAL A 23 -8.75 8.53 -10.02
C VAL A 23 -10.12 9.05 -9.61
N ALA A 24 -10.86 8.25 -8.84
CA ALA A 24 -12.15 8.63 -8.31
C ALA A 24 -12.04 9.30 -6.93
N GLN A 25 -13.11 9.94 -6.50
CA GLN A 25 -13.25 10.54 -5.17
C GLN A 25 -14.53 10.07 -4.50
N LEU A 26 -14.49 9.96 -3.16
CA LEU A 26 -15.67 9.71 -2.34
C LEU A 26 -15.58 10.48 -1.02
N GLU A 27 -16.74 10.70 -0.41
CA GLU A 27 -16.90 11.29 0.91
C GLU A 27 -17.48 10.26 1.88
N LEU A 28 -17.06 10.33 3.14
CA LEU A 28 -17.63 9.58 4.24
C LEU A 28 -18.31 10.53 5.24
N ASN A 29 -19.57 10.30 5.53
CA ASN A 29 -20.27 10.98 6.62
C ASN A 29 -19.75 10.42 7.97
N THR A 30 -19.15 11.27 8.80
CA THR A 30 -18.51 10.86 10.06
C THR A 30 -19.46 10.51 11.19
N GLU A 31 -20.77 10.74 11.03
CA GLU A 31 -21.80 10.35 12.00
C GLU A 31 -22.38 8.98 11.68
N THR A 32 -22.70 8.74 10.40
CA THR A 32 -23.41 7.54 9.95
C THR A 32 -22.49 6.48 9.36
N GLY A 33 -21.36 6.87 8.73
CA GLY A 33 -20.52 6.01 7.91
C GLY A 33 -20.99 5.89 6.46
N GLU A 34 -22.00 6.67 6.05
CA GLU A 34 -22.50 6.71 4.68
C GLU A 34 -21.43 7.16 3.72
N LEU A 35 -21.30 6.44 2.59
CA LEU A 35 -20.37 6.74 1.50
C LEU A 35 -21.11 7.46 0.39
N ILE A 36 -20.62 8.63 0.03
CA ILE A 36 -21.20 9.50 -0.99
C ILE A 36 -20.22 9.58 -2.15
N PRO A 37 -20.61 9.16 -3.37
CA PRO A 37 -19.73 9.33 -4.53
C PRO A 37 -19.53 10.82 -4.79
N PHE A 38 -18.29 11.18 -5.12
CA PHE A 38 -17.93 12.54 -5.49
C PHE A 38 -17.43 12.56 -6.94
N ASN A 39 -16.84 13.64 -7.40
CA ASN A 39 -16.37 13.75 -8.78
C ASN A 39 -15.17 12.85 -9.06
N GLU A 40 -14.96 12.50 -10.32
CA GLU A 40 -13.67 12.01 -10.80
C GLU A 40 -12.63 13.13 -10.70
N LEU A 41 -11.43 12.80 -10.19
CA LEU A 41 -10.36 13.76 -10.04
C LEU A 41 -9.54 13.91 -11.33
N ALA A 42 -9.23 12.79 -11.96
CA ALA A 42 -8.39 12.75 -13.14
C ALA A 42 -8.65 11.49 -13.99
N THR A 43 -8.72 11.67 -15.32
CA THR A 43 -8.72 10.56 -16.27
C THR A 43 -7.29 10.07 -16.46
N LEU A 44 -7.02 8.83 -16.10
CA LEU A 44 -5.71 8.20 -16.18
C LEU A 44 -5.86 6.69 -16.25
N ARG A 45 -5.14 6.03 -17.15
CA ARG A 45 -5.22 4.57 -17.27
C ARG A 45 -4.53 3.88 -16.08
N ASN A 46 -5.27 3.02 -15.38
CA ASN A 46 -4.81 2.18 -14.28
C ASN A 46 -4.01 2.91 -13.17
N PRO A 47 -4.52 4.01 -12.58
CA PRO A 47 -3.87 4.66 -11.42
C PRO A 47 -4.07 3.81 -10.16
N SER A 48 -3.39 2.67 -10.11
CA SER A 48 -3.70 1.59 -9.14
C SER A 48 -3.15 1.82 -7.74
N TYR A 49 -2.22 2.76 -7.56
CA TYR A 49 -1.71 3.15 -6.25
C TYR A 49 -1.57 4.67 -6.13
N LEU A 50 -1.87 5.17 -4.95
CA LEU A 50 -1.87 6.60 -4.65
C LEU A 50 -1.07 6.88 -3.39
N THR A 51 -0.33 7.99 -3.37
CA THR A 51 0.20 8.59 -2.14
C THR A 51 0.02 10.09 -2.17
N GLN A 52 -0.25 10.70 -1.03
CA GLN A 52 -0.48 12.14 -0.91
C GLN A 52 0.55 12.78 -0.02
N THR A 53 1.05 13.95 -0.45
CA THR A 53 1.87 14.85 0.33
C THR A 53 1.25 16.24 0.38
N SER A 54 1.92 17.19 1.02
CA SER A 54 1.50 18.61 0.97
C SER A 54 1.67 19.24 -0.43
N GLN A 55 2.43 18.61 -1.32
CA GLN A 55 2.73 19.11 -2.67
C GLN A 55 1.84 18.51 -3.77
N GLY A 56 1.08 17.46 -3.47
CA GLY A 56 0.21 16.84 -4.47
C GLY A 56 -0.22 15.42 -4.12
N LEU A 57 -1.05 14.87 -5.00
CA LEU A 57 -1.37 13.47 -5.06
C LEU A 57 -0.51 12.81 -6.15
N TYR A 58 0.16 11.71 -5.81
CA TYR A 58 1.03 11.00 -6.74
C TYR A 58 0.44 9.65 -7.07
N THR A 59 0.60 9.28 -8.31
CA THR A 59 0.16 8.00 -8.87
C THR A 59 1.02 7.63 -10.08
N PHE A 60 0.66 6.55 -10.75
CA PHE A 60 1.28 6.11 -12.00
C PHE A 60 0.25 5.38 -12.87
N ASN A 61 0.63 5.09 -14.13
CA ASN A 61 -0.06 4.11 -14.96
C ASN A 61 0.51 2.72 -14.71
N GLU A 62 -0.27 1.79 -14.16
CA GLU A 62 0.14 0.39 -14.03
C GLU A 62 -0.03 -0.32 -15.38
N VAL A 63 0.99 -0.21 -16.23
CA VAL A 63 1.04 -0.79 -17.58
C VAL A 63 2.40 -1.41 -17.86
N ALA A 64 2.51 -2.17 -18.95
CA ALA A 64 3.78 -2.76 -19.39
C ALA A 64 4.78 -1.66 -19.82
N ALA A 65 6.08 -1.97 -19.78
CA ALA A 65 7.13 -1.02 -20.17
C ALA A 65 6.96 -0.48 -21.60
N GLU A 66 6.47 -1.33 -22.53
CA GLU A 66 6.21 -0.99 -23.93
C GLU A 66 5.08 0.03 -24.08
N GLU A 67 4.22 0.16 -23.08
CA GLU A 67 3.12 1.12 -23.05
C GLU A 67 3.50 2.43 -22.34
N ASN A 68 4.80 2.60 -22.00
CA ASN A 68 5.39 3.81 -21.44
C ASN A 68 4.71 4.28 -20.15
N PRO A 69 4.81 3.51 -19.03
CA PRO A 69 4.24 3.91 -17.76
C PRO A 69 4.81 5.25 -17.28
N GLN A 70 3.97 6.07 -16.66
CA GLN A 70 4.32 7.41 -16.19
C GLN A 70 4.12 7.52 -14.69
N LEU A 71 5.06 8.13 -13.98
CA LEU A 71 4.88 8.67 -12.64
C LEU A 71 4.21 10.04 -12.79
N VAL A 72 3.06 10.23 -12.15
CA VAL A 72 2.20 11.40 -12.29
C VAL A 72 2.02 12.08 -10.95
N GLN A 73 2.26 13.37 -10.90
CA GLN A 73 1.80 14.25 -9.81
C GLN A 73 0.55 14.98 -10.28
N LEU A 74 -0.53 14.82 -9.54
CA LEU A 74 -1.76 15.59 -9.68
C LEU A 74 -1.68 16.76 -8.69
N GLY A 75 -1.35 17.95 -9.20
CA GLY A 75 -1.20 19.17 -8.41
C GLY A 75 -2.46 20.04 -8.42
N CYS A 76 -2.42 21.15 -7.65
CA CYS A 76 -3.52 22.11 -7.59
C CYS A 76 -3.72 22.93 -8.86
N VAL A 77 -2.67 23.14 -9.65
CA VAL A 77 -2.67 24.02 -10.82
C VAL A 77 -2.42 23.23 -12.10
N ASP A 78 -1.33 22.46 -12.14
CA ASP A 78 -0.93 21.67 -13.30
C ASP A 78 -0.51 20.26 -12.85
N SER A 79 -0.74 19.26 -13.71
CA SER A 79 -0.23 17.90 -13.53
C SER A 79 1.14 17.78 -14.19
N SER A 80 2.06 17.08 -13.54
CA SER A 80 3.36 16.73 -14.09
C SER A 80 3.49 15.22 -14.25
N ALA A 81 4.23 14.79 -15.27
CA ALA A 81 4.46 13.36 -15.52
C ALA A 81 5.90 13.12 -15.98
N MET A 82 6.43 11.95 -15.57
CA MET A 82 7.75 11.47 -15.97
C MET A 82 7.69 9.98 -16.27
N ALA A 83 8.40 9.55 -17.32
CA ALA A 83 8.47 8.13 -17.69
C ALA A 83 9.06 7.27 -16.55
N ILE A 84 8.48 6.10 -16.33
CA ILE A 84 8.97 5.12 -15.37
C ILE A 84 9.87 4.11 -16.10
N ASN A 85 11.10 3.94 -15.57
CA ASN A 85 12.02 2.91 -16.02
C ASN A 85 11.68 1.56 -15.37
N GLY A 86 10.59 0.94 -15.84
CA GLY A 86 10.10 -0.32 -15.28
C GLY A 86 8.82 -0.78 -15.97
N SER A 87 8.31 -1.89 -15.52
CA SER A 87 7.10 -2.53 -16.06
C SER A 87 6.14 -2.86 -14.92
N TYR A 88 4.86 -2.55 -15.12
CA TYR A 88 3.81 -2.74 -14.12
C TYR A 88 4.19 -2.15 -12.75
N PRO A 89 4.40 -0.81 -12.65
CA PRO A 89 4.58 -0.16 -11.34
C PRO A 89 3.36 -0.44 -10.49
N CYS A 90 3.55 -0.82 -9.21
CA CYS A 90 2.45 -1.25 -8.36
C CYS A 90 2.42 -0.59 -6.97
N HIS A 91 3.47 0.13 -6.61
CA HIS A 91 3.56 0.88 -5.36
C HIS A 91 4.49 2.07 -5.51
N LEU A 92 4.20 3.16 -4.83
CA LEU A 92 5.08 4.31 -4.71
C LEU A 92 5.05 4.89 -3.30
N ASP A 93 6.16 5.48 -2.87
CA ASP A 93 6.24 6.26 -1.63
C ASP A 93 7.15 7.48 -1.83
N ILE A 94 6.91 8.50 -1.03
CA ILE A 94 7.71 9.74 -1.02
C ILE A 94 8.38 9.87 0.34
N ASP A 95 9.67 10.20 0.32
CA ASP A 95 10.46 10.35 1.53
C ASP A 95 9.94 11.51 2.40
N PRO A 96 10.21 11.50 3.73
CA PRO A 96 9.69 12.52 4.64
C PRO A 96 10.10 13.96 4.31
N THR A 97 11.21 14.15 3.58
CA THR A 97 11.67 15.47 3.15
C THR A 97 11.06 15.93 1.84
N GLN A 98 10.26 15.07 1.19
CA GLN A 98 9.64 15.30 -0.12
C GLN A 98 10.68 15.60 -1.21
N THR A 99 11.84 14.95 -1.13
CA THR A 99 12.94 15.08 -2.09
C THR A 99 12.99 13.92 -3.07
N PHE A 100 12.60 12.72 -2.63
CA PHE A 100 12.65 11.49 -3.40
C PHE A 100 11.30 10.80 -3.49
N CYS A 101 11.03 10.21 -4.65
CA CYS A 101 9.95 9.27 -4.87
C CYS A 101 10.53 7.91 -5.27
N ALA A 102 10.15 6.85 -4.59
CA ALA A 102 10.49 5.47 -4.94
C ALA A 102 9.29 4.78 -5.58
N VAL A 103 9.49 4.13 -6.73
CA VAL A 103 8.47 3.38 -7.45
C VAL A 103 8.88 1.91 -7.53
N ALA A 104 8.05 1.02 -7.01
CA ALA A 104 8.21 -0.43 -7.11
C ALA A 104 7.61 -0.93 -8.41
N ASN A 105 8.41 -1.57 -9.26
CA ASN A 105 8.02 -2.09 -10.56
C ASN A 105 7.89 -3.63 -10.48
N TYR A 106 6.65 -4.12 -10.37
CA TYR A 106 6.38 -5.55 -10.20
C TYR A 106 6.82 -6.39 -11.40
N GLY A 107 6.53 -5.91 -12.61
CA GLY A 107 6.81 -6.67 -13.83
C GLY A 107 8.29 -6.79 -14.15
N SER A 108 9.08 -5.74 -13.91
CA SER A 108 10.53 -5.72 -14.16
C SER A 108 11.39 -6.07 -12.95
N GLY A 109 10.80 -6.13 -11.74
CA GLY A 109 11.48 -6.52 -10.51
C GLY A 109 12.51 -5.52 -10.00
N ASN A 110 12.42 -4.24 -10.39
CA ASN A 110 13.31 -3.18 -9.93
C ASN A 110 12.56 -2.10 -9.16
N THR A 111 13.31 -1.23 -8.46
CA THR A 111 12.80 -0.01 -7.85
C THR A 111 13.45 1.19 -8.51
N SER A 112 12.67 2.11 -9.05
CA SER A 112 13.14 3.36 -9.64
C SER A 112 13.03 4.49 -8.63
N ILE A 113 14.09 5.31 -8.49
CA ILE A 113 14.14 6.44 -7.56
C ILE A 113 14.20 7.74 -8.36
N TYR A 114 13.26 8.62 -8.07
CA TYR A 114 13.13 9.93 -8.70
C TYR A 114 13.39 11.05 -7.70
N THR A 115 14.03 12.13 -8.14
CA THR A 115 14.03 13.40 -7.41
C THR A 115 12.73 14.14 -7.66
N LEU A 116 12.29 14.89 -6.65
CA LEU A 116 11.18 15.83 -6.76
C LEU A 116 11.74 17.25 -6.72
N ASP A 117 11.21 18.14 -7.55
CA ASP A 117 11.54 19.56 -7.52
C ASP A 117 10.84 20.29 -6.35
N VAL A 118 11.05 21.59 -6.25
CA VAL A 118 10.49 22.42 -5.16
C VAL A 118 8.95 22.50 -5.18
N LEU A 119 8.32 22.14 -6.28
CA LEU A 119 6.86 22.07 -6.45
C LEU A 119 6.35 20.63 -6.32
N GLY A 120 7.24 19.67 -6.08
CA GLY A 120 6.94 18.24 -5.97
C GLY A 120 6.87 17.51 -7.31
N ALA A 121 7.16 18.17 -8.43
CA ALA A 121 7.16 17.50 -9.73
C ALA A 121 8.34 16.51 -9.85
N PRO A 122 8.11 15.28 -10.35
CA PRO A 122 9.19 14.36 -10.67
C PRO A 122 10.14 14.99 -11.69
N SER A 123 11.46 15.00 -11.44
CA SER A 123 12.43 15.75 -12.24
C SER A 123 13.54 14.89 -12.88
N GLU A 124 14.04 13.87 -12.19
CA GLU A 124 15.12 13.00 -12.68
C GLU A 124 15.04 11.61 -12.04
N CYS A 125 15.27 10.55 -12.83
CA CYS A 125 15.51 9.21 -12.30
C CYS A 125 17.00 9.10 -11.93
N ILE A 126 17.29 9.07 -10.62
CA ILE A 126 18.68 9.10 -10.11
C ILE A 126 19.24 7.72 -9.78
N ALA A 127 18.38 6.71 -9.60
CA ALA A 127 18.80 5.35 -9.31
C ALA A 127 17.78 4.32 -9.77
N GLU A 128 18.27 3.15 -10.17
CA GLU A 128 17.50 1.95 -10.38
C GLU A 128 18.09 0.84 -9.51
N LEU A 129 17.31 0.34 -8.56
CA LEU A 129 17.73 -0.70 -7.63
C LEU A 129 17.22 -2.04 -8.14
N TYR A 130 18.15 -2.88 -8.57
CA TYR A 130 17.86 -4.22 -9.08
C TYR A 130 18.05 -5.27 -8.01
N VAL A 131 17.20 -6.27 -8.03
CA VAL A 131 17.27 -7.49 -7.22
C VAL A 131 17.49 -8.66 -8.16
N GLU A 132 18.20 -9.69 -7.71
CA GLU A 132 18.43 -10.92 -8.47
C GLU A 132 17.96 -12.13 -7.67
N GLY A 133 17.47 -13.14 -8.36
CA GLY A 133 17.06 -14.41 -7.76
C GLY A 133 15.67 -14.87 -8.22
N ASP A 134 15.23 -15.95 -7.61
CA ASP A 134 13.92 -16.56 -7.79
C ASP A 134 13.46 -17.19 -6.46
N GLY A 135 12.20 -17.65 -6.43
CA GLY A 135 11.62 -18.40 -5.33
C GLY A 135 11.08 -19.77 -5.78
N PRO A 136 10.55 -20.55 -4.83
CA PRO A 136 10.10 -21.92 -5.13
C PRO A 136 8.78 -21.99 -5.91
N ASN A 137 7.95 -20.93 -5.89
CA ASN A 137 6.69 -20.92 -6.62
C ASN A 137 6.92 -20.62 -8.10
N ARG A 138 6.81 -21.67 -8.93
CA ARG A 138 7.12 -21.60 -10.37
C ARG A 138 6.15 -20.76 -11.21
N GLU A 139 5.01 -20.38 -10.66
CA GLU A 139 4.03 -19.50 -11.33
C GLU A 139 4.22 -18.03 -10.97
N ARG A 140 4.68 -17.77 -9.73
CA ARG A 140 4.68 -16.42 -9.15
C ARG A 140 6.08 -15.89 -8.77
N GLN A 141 7.13 -16.73 -8.80
CA GLN A 141 8.45 -16.41 -8.28
C GLN A 141 9.57 -16.85 -9.25
N THR A 142 9.35 -16.72 -10.57
CA THR A 142 10.37 -17.07 -11.57
C THR A 142 11.43 -15.99 -11.75
N SER A 143 11.22 -14.81 -11.20
CA SER A 143 12.11 -13.65 -11.21
C SER A 143 11.75 -12.72 -10.04
N PRO A 144 12.54 -11.67 -9.75
CA PRO A 144 12.13 -10.63 -8.80
C PRO A 144 10.81 -9.98 -9.21
N HIS A 145 9.97 -9.69 -8.21
CA HIS A 145 8.70 -8.98 -8.33
C HIS A 145 8.56 -8.01 -7.16
N VAL A 146 9.23 -6.85 -7.27
CA VAL A 146 9.17 -5.83 -6.21
C VAL A 146 7.73 -5.33 -6.09
N HIS A 147 7.14 -5.50 -4.89
CA HIS A 147 5.74 -5.17 -4.64
C HIS A 147 5.55 -3.93 -3.75
N GLN A 148 6.55 -3.55 -2.99
CA GLN A 148 6.53 -2.31 -2.21
C GLN A 148 7.92 -1.70 -2.12
N ALA A 149 8.00 -0.38 -2.22
CA ALA A 149 9.14 0.43 -1.83
C ALA A 149 8.64 1.51 -0.86
N THR A 150 9.17 1.57 0.36
CA THR A 150 8.71 2.51 1.37
C THR A 150 9.87 3.10 2.17
N PHE A 151 9.83 4.43 2.32
CA PHE A 151 10.81 5.15 3.13
C PHE A 151 10.48 5.03 4.61
N LEU A 152 11.48 4.77 5.44
CA LEU A 152 11.34 4.91 6.88
C LEU A 152 11.26 6.41 7.24
N ARG A 153 10.41 6.75 8.21
CA ARG A 153 10.06 8.16 8.48
C ARG A 153 11.05 8.89 9.37
N HIS A 154 11.80 8.14 10.19
CA HIS A 154 12.74 8.69 11.18
C HIS A 154 14.18 8.28 10.92
N SER A 155 14.41 7.18 10.24
CA SER A 155 15.74 6.70 9.84
C SER A 155 15.94 6.81 8.33
N ARG A 156 17.19 6.96 7.91
CA ARG A 156 17.55 7.13 6.49
C ARG A 156 17.63 5.79 5.79
N PHE A 157 16.49 5.10 5.71
CA PHE A 157 16.39 3.82 5.01
C PHE A 157 15.18 3.80 4.05
N LEU A 158 15.36 3.06 2.97
CA LEU A 158 14.30 2.61 2.08
C LEU A 158 14.17 1.10 2.23
N ALA A 159 12.98 0.61 2.52
CA ALA A 159 12.64 -0.81 2.52
C ALA A 159 12.00 -1.18 1.18
N VAL A 160 12.51 -2.22 0.54
CA VAL A 160 12.03 -2.76 -0.74
C VAL A 160 11.60 -4.20 -0.52
N VAL A 161 10.33 -4.50 -0.73
CA VAL A 161 9.74 -5.84 -0.53
C VAL A 161 9.65 -6.55 -1.87
N ASP A 162 10.30 -7.69 -1.98
CA ASP A 162 10.32 -8.47 -3.21
C ASP A 162 9.62 -9.82 -3.03
N LEU A 163 8.44 -9.92 -3.63
CA LEU A 163 7.60 -11.12 -3.64
C LEU A 163 8.32 -12.28 -4.36
N GLY A 164 9.03 -11.97 -5.43
CA GLY A 164 9.61 -12.98 -6.33
C GLY A 164 10.78 -13.75 -5.71
N THR A 165 11.54 -13.13 -4.80
CA THR A 165 12.74 -13.75 -4.21
C THR A 165 12.61 -14.06 -2.71
N ASP A 166 11.42 -13.86 -2.13
CA ASP A 166 11.18 -14.01 -0.68
C ASP A 166 12.15 -13.18 0.17
N GLN A 167 12.29 -11.86 -0.17
CA GLN A 167 13.22 -10.98 0.53
C GLN A 167 12.63 -9.60 0.81
N VAL A 168 13.19 -8.96 1.84
CA VAL A 168 13.08 -7.51 2.06
C VAL A 168 14.49 -6.92 2.04
N HIS A 169 14.71 -5.93 1.19
CA HIS A 169 15.97 -5.23 1.06
C HIS A 169 15.89 -3.86 1.74
N PHE A 170 16.86 -3.56 2.59
CA PHE A 170 16.99 -2.28 3.26
C PHE A 170 18.18 -1.53 2.66
N TYR A 171 17.89 -0.38 2.05
CA TYR A 171 18.91 0.50 1.48
C TYR A 171 19.13 1.70 2.39
N GLN A 172 20.36 1.98 2.74
CA GLN A 172 20.76 3.21 3.43
C GLN A 172 20.81 4.36 2.44
N ILE A 173 20.28 5.52 2.85
CA ILE A 173 20.15 6.71 2.00
C ILE A 173 21.17 7.74 2.40
N ASP A 174 22.05 8.14 1.47
CA ASP A 174 22.86 9.37 1.56
C ASP A 174 22.17 10.47 0.73
N GLY A 175 21.43 11.33 1.41
CA GLY A 175 20.69 12.41 0.73
C GLY A 175 21.60 13.47 0.10
N GLN A 176 22.87 13.63 0.55
CA GLN A 176 23.80 14.59 -0.03
C GLN A 176 24.41 14.06 -1.34
N GLN A 177 24.70 12.78 -1.38
CA GLN A 177 25.25 12.11 -2.57
C GLN A 177 24.14 11.52 -3.47
N GLN A 178 22.89 11.61 -3.05
CA GLN A 178 21.73 10.98 -3.72
C GLN A 178 21.97 9.49 -3.98
N ALA A 179 22.59 8.80 -3.00
CA ALA A 179 23.00 7.41 -3.12
C ALA A 179 22.16 6.49 -2.24
N PHE A 180 21.83 5.32 -2.78
CA PHE A 180 21.06 4.25 -2.13
C PHE A 180 21.94 3.01 -2.06
N THR A 181 22.47 2.71 -0.88
CA THR A 181 23.42 1.59 -0.69
C THR A 181 22.73 0.44 0.03
N LEU A 182 22.79 -0.76 -0.53
CA LEU A 182 22.23 -1.95 0.10
C LEU A 182 22.90 -2.21 1.46
N HIS A 183 22.13 -2.13 2.53
CA HIS A 183 22.56 -2.37 3.91
C HIS A 183 22.26 -3.80 4.36
N GLN A 184 21.06 -4.31 4.00
CA GLN A 184 20.62 -5.66 4.37
C GLN A 184 19.68 -6.25 3.33
N SER A 185 19.86 -7.53 3.01
CA SER A 185 18.84 -8.38 2.40
C SER A 185 18.35 -9.37 3.46
N LEU A 186 17.13 -9.20 3.93
CA LEU A 186 16.47 -10.09 4.89
C LEU A 186 15.77 -11.20 4.12
N LYS A 187 16.26 -12.43 4.28
CA LYS A 187 15.61 -13.62 3.72
C LYS A 187 14.43 -14.05 4.59
N LEU A 188 13.33 -14.39 3.93
CA LEU A 188 12.08 -14.83 4.54
C LEU A 188 11.87 -16.34 4.29
N PRO A 189 10.86 -16.96 4.92
CA PRO A 189 10.50 -18.34 4.61
C PRO A 189 10.24 -18.55 3.11
N ALA A 190 10.81 -19.60 2.53
CA ALA A 190 10.73 -19.88 1.11
C ALA A 190 9.28 -20.09 0.65
N GLY A 191 8.85 -19.40 -0.41
CA GLY A 191 7.49 -19.44 -0.94
C GLY A 191 6.52 -18.52 -0.23
N SER A 192 6.99 -17.67 0.69
CA SER A 192 6.12 -16.75 1.44
C SER A 192 5.51 -15.66 0.54
N GLY A 193 6.25 -15.18 -0.45
CA GLY A 193 5.80 -14.12 -1.34
C GLY A 193 5.43 -12.84 -0.59
N PRO A 194 6.39 -12.14 0.02
CA PRO A 194 6.11 -10.92 0.78
C PRO A 194 5.54 -9.84 -0.14
N ARG A 195 4.55 -9.10 0.36
CA ARG A 195 3.84 -8.11 -0.46
C ARG A 195 3.94 -6.71 0.10
N HIS A 196 3.42 -6.49 1.29
CA HIS A 196 3.40 -5.18 1.95
C HIS A 196 3.84 -5.30 3.40
N LEU A 197 4.51 -4.27 3.89
CA LEU A 197 4.90 -4.14 5.29
C LEU A 197 4.48 -2.76 5.85
N VAL A 198 4.33 -2.71 7.17
CA VAL A 198 4.13 -1.47 7.92
C VAL A 198 5.07 -1.44 9.11
N PHE A 199 5.62 -0.27 9.42
CA PHE A 199 6.48 -0.04 10.58
C PHE A 199 5.67 0.57 11.74
N ASN A 200 6.08 0.29 12.98
CA ASN A 200 5.67 1.10 14.11
C ASN A 200 6.38 2.48 14.06
N GLN A 201 5.87 3.47 14.79
CA GLN A 201 6.44 4.83 14.79
C GLN A 201 7.91 4.87 15.24
N ALA A 202 8.29 4.00 16.17
CA ALA A 202 9.67 3.92 16.65
C ALA A 202 10.62 3.27 15.65
N GLU A 203 10.12 2.66 14.57
CA GLU A 203 10.89 1.90 13.57
C GLU A 203 11.76 0.79 14.19
N THR A 204 11.26 0.22 15.27
CA THR A 204 11.87 -0.93 15.97
C THR A 204 11.17 -2.23 15.65
N ARG A 205 9.93 -2.15 15.16
CA ARG A 205 9.09 -3.29 14.77
C ARG A 205 8.42 -3.03 13.44
N ALA A 206 8.28 -4.07 12.64
CA ALA A 206 7.49 -4.06 11.42
C ALA A 206 6.63 -5.32 11.33
N TYR A 207 5.52 -5.19 10.62
CA TYR A 207 4.61 -6.28 10.30
C TYR A 207 4.58 -6.45 8.79
N LEU A 208 4.95 -7.63 8.33
CA LEU A 208 5.07 -7.98 6.92
C LEU A 208 3.99 -9.00 6.55
N LEU A 209 3.21 -8.66 5.56
CA LEU A 209 2.19 -9.54 5.00
C LEU A 209 2.78 -10.32 3.83
N CYS A 210 2.66 -11.65 3.88
CA CYS A 210 3.07 -12.56 2.83
C CYS A 210 1.84 -12.97 2.00
N GLU A 211 1.86 -12.66 0.69
CA GLU A 211 0.73 -12.90 -0.21
C GLU A 211 0.48 -14.38 -0.44
N LEU A 212 1.55 -15.16 -0.72
CA LEU A 212 1.42 -16.53 -1.20
C LEU A 212 1.12 -17.54 -0.09
N THR A 213 1.60 -17.28 1.13
CA THR A 213 1.31 -18.13 2.30
C THR A 213 0.15 -17.61 3.14
N GLU A 214 -0.31 -16.37 2.92
CA GLU A 214 -1.29 -15.68 3.77
C GLU A 214 -0.87 -15.69 5.24
N THR A 215 0.41 -15.33 5.47
CA THR A 215 0.99 -15.24 6.81
C THR A 215 1.37 -13.80 7.14
N LEU A 216 1.35 -13.51 8.43
CA LEU A 216 1.87 -12.29 9.06
C LEU A 216 3.23 -12.62 9.67
N LEU A 217 4.28 -11.95 9.22
CA LEU A 217 5.59 -11.99 9.86
C LEU A 217 5.76 -10.75 10.73
N THR A 218 6.24 -10.94 11.95
CA THR A 218 6.71 -9.82 12.79
C THR A 218 8.21 -9.72 12.65
N LEU A 219 8.67 -8.51 12.37
CA LEU A 219 10.09 -8.18 12.27
C LEU A 219 10.49 -7.27 13.44
N GLU A 220 11.65 -7.50 14.00
CA GLU A 220 12.25 -6.61 15.00
C GLU A 220 13.61 -6.10 14.51
N ARG A 221 13.90 -4.84 14.88
CA ARG A 221 15.15 -4.16 14.51
C ARG A 221 16.07 -4.06 15.71
N GLU A 222 17.26 -4.62 15.56
CA GLU A 222 18.33 -4.50 16.51
C GLU A 222 19.64 -4.12 15.81
N ASN A 223 20.36 -3.12 16.31
CA ASN A 223 21.62 -2.64 15.73
C ASN A 223 21.51 -2.35 14.21
N GLU A 224 20.45 -1.66 13.82
CA GLU A 224 20.10 -1.31 12.43
C GLU A 224 19.81 -2.50 11.49
N ARG A 225 19.71 -3.70 12.03
CA ARG A 225 19.35 -4.90 11.29
C ARG A 225 17.98 -5.44 11.69
N TRP A 226 17.26 -5.93 10.71
CA TRP A 226 15.93 -6.53 10.88
C TRP A 226 16.05 -8.05 10.92
N ALA A 227 15.25 -8.68 11.77
CA ALA A 227 15.10 -10.12 11.86
C ALA A 227 13.63 -10.51 11.99
N VAL A 228 13.25 -11.67 11.44
CA VAL A 228 11.93 -12.28 11.66
C VAL A 228 11.92 -12.88 13.07
N VAL A 229 10.94 -12.48 13.89
CA VAL A 229 10.79 -12.97 15.26
C VAL A 229 9.54 -13.83 15.48
N SER A 230 8.53 -13.68 14.63
CA SER A 230 7.35 -14.56 14.65
C SER A 230 6.68 -14.67 13.29
N GLU A 231 5.92 -15.76 13.11
CA GLU A 231 5.08 -16.04 11.94
C GLU A 231 3.76 -16.62 12.41
N GLN A 232 2.65 -16.19 11.79
CA GLN A 232 1.33 -16.73 12.08
C GLN A 232 0.39 -16.58 10.88
N PRO A 233 -0.64 -17.44 10.72
CA PRO A 233 -1.62 -17.33 9.66
C PRO A 233 -2.48 -16.07 9.81
N LEU A 234 -2.83 -15.43 8.69
CA LEU A 234 -3.78 -14.32 8.67
C LEU A 234 -5.21 -14.75 9.00
N LEU A 235 -5.59 -15.95 8.59
CA LEU A 235 -6.93 -16.53 8.80
C LEU A 235 -6.79 -17.91 9.45
N PRO A 236 -6.63 -17.99 10.79
CA PRO A 236 -6.50 -19.26 11.48
C PRO A 236 -7.67 -20.20 11.22
N GLY A 237 -7.38 -21.41 10.74
CA GLY A 237 -8.40 -22.43 10.43
C GLY A 237 -9.03 -22.36 9.04
N GLU A 238 -8.72 -21.36 8.24
CA GLU A 238 -9.15 -21.29 6.84
C GLU A 238 -8.07 -21.84 5.89
N ALA A 239 -8.50 -22.25 4.69
CA ALA A 239 -7.58 -22.67 3.65
C ALA A 239 -6.85 -21.46 3.06
N ASN A 240 -5.56 -21.64 2.76
CA ASN A 240 -4.75 -20.61 2.10
C ASN A 240 -5.29 -20.32 0.68
N GLY A 241 -5.62 -19.08 0.41
CA GLY A 241 -6.04 -18.56 -0.89
C GLY A 241 -4.88 -18.08 -1.77
N ALA A 242 -3.68 -17.96 -1.21
CA ALA A 242 -2.49 -17.39 -1.85
C ALA A 242 -2.74 -15.99 -2.45
N ALA A 243 -3.45 -15.14 -1.71
CA ALA A 243 -3.92 -13.85 -2.20
C ALA A 243 -4.08 -12.78 -1.10
N ALA A 244 -3.27 -12.80 -0.03
CA ALA A 244 -3.24 -11.68 0.90
C ALA A 244 -2.84 -10.37 0.20
N SER A 245 -3.30 -9.21 0.68
CA SER A 245 -3.12 -7.97 -0.06
C SER A 245 -2.64 -6.79 0.78
N ALA A 246 -3.52 -6.05 1.40
CA ALA A 246 -3.17 -4.85 2.16
C ALA A 246 -2.93 -5.14 3.63
N ILE A 247 -2.09 -4.31 4.26
CA ILE A 247 -1.84 -4.33 5.70
C ILE A 247 -1.79 -2.89 6.22
N ARG A 248 -2.42 -2.63 7.36
CA ARG A 248 -2.42 -1.31 8.01
C ARG A 248 -2.33 -1.47 9.53
N LEU A 249 -1.49 -0.64 10.14
CA LEU A 249 -1.38 -0.49 11.60
C LEU A 249 -2.26 0.69 12.03
N SER A 250 -3.01 0.54 13.12
CA SER A 250 -3.78 1.67 13.66
C SER A 250 -2.84 2.76 14.21
N SER A 251 -3.29 4.01 14.19
CA SER A 251 -2.48 5.16 14.63
C SER A 251 -2.06 5.11 16.10
N ASP A 252 -2.76 4.34 16.92
CA ASP A 252 -2.44 4.06 18.32
C ASP A 252 -1.52 2.83 18.47
N GLU A 253 -1.15 2.19 17.36
CA GLU A 253 -0.29 0.99 17.30
C GLU A 253 -0.79 -0.22 18.12
N GLN A 254 -2.09 -0.24 18.43
CA GLN A 254 -2.69 -1.34 19.22
C GLN A 254 -3.24 -2.45 18.33
N PHE A 255 -3.64 -2.12 17.09
CA PHE A 255 -4.33 -3.06 16.21
C PHE A 255 -3.76 -3.05 14.81
N LEU A 256 -3.69 -4.25 14.22
CA LEU A 256 -3.26 -4.47 12.85
C LEU A 256 -4.40 -5.07 12.04
N TYR A 257 -4.54 -4.62 10.82
CA TYR A 257 -5.56 -5.08 9.88
C TYR A 257 -4.89 -5.59 8.61
N ALA A 258 -5.42 -6.68 8.05
CA ALA A 258 -4.97 -7.19 6.75
C ALA A 258 -6.13 -7.70 5.92
N SER A 259 -6.00 -7.68 4.59
CA SER A 259 -7.00 -8.20 3.68
C SER A 259 -6.55 -9.49 3.00
N CYS A 260 -7.47 -10.45 2.87
CA CYS A 260 -7.32 -11.70 2.13
C CYS A 260 -8.34 -11.72 1.00
N ARG A 261 -7.83 -11.59 -0.25
CA ARG A 261 -8.67 -11.30 -1.43
C ARG A 261 -9.59 -12.45 -1.80
N ARG A 262 -9.11 -13.71 -1.80
CA ARG A 262 -9.91 -14.86 -2.23
C ARG A 262 -10.95 -15.31 -1.21
N GLN A 263 -10.68 -15.09 0.08
CA GLN A 263 -11.63 -15.38 1.14
C GLN A 263 -12.60 -14.22 1.38
N ASN A 264 -12.37 -13.06 0.74
CA ASN A 264 -13.17 -11.84 0.93
C ASN A 264 -13.23 -11.41 2.39
N LYS A 265 -12.06 -11.39 3.07
CA LYS A 265 -11.96 -11.08 4.50
C LYS A 265 -11.04 -9.91 4.80
N ILE A 266 -11.38 -9.20 5.86
CA ILE A 266 -10.48 -8.31 6.61
C ILE A 266 -10.23 -8.96 7.96
N THR A 267 -8.97 -9.29 8.25
CA THR A 267 -8.54 -9.89 9.52
C THR A 267 -7.98 -8.83 10.46
N VAL A 268 -8.17 -9.03 11.75
CA VAL A 268 -7.81 -8.07 12.81
C VAL A 268 -6.95 -8.76 13.85
N PHE A 269 -5.84 -8.11 14.22
CA PHE A 269 -4.95 -8.55 15.29
C PHE A 269 -4.78 -7.47 16.35
N ASP A 270 -4.71 -7.88 17.62
CA ASP A 270 -4.17 -7.07 18.71
C ASP A 270 -2.63 -7.19 18.68
N VAL A 271 -1.96 -6.07 18.53
CA VAL A 271 -0.48 -5.98 18.47
C VAL A 271 0.09 -5.15 19.62
N SER A 272 -0.70 -4.92 20.66
CA SER A 272 -0.29 -4.20 21.87
C SER A 272 0.79 -4.91 22.67
N GLN A 273 0.95 -6.22 22.44
CA GLN A 273 1.96 -7.06 23.06
C GLN A 273 3.07 -7.45 22.05
N SER A 274 4.08 -8.17 22.52
CA SER A 274 5.18 -8.63 21.68
C SER A 274 4.73 -9.55 20.54
N GLU A 275 3.77 -10.44 20.81
CA GLU A 275 3.21 -11.35 19.83
C GLU A 275 1.83 -10.85 19.38
N PRO A 276 1.60 -10.68 18.06
CA PRO A 276 0.28 -10.37 17.53
C PRO A 276 -0.74 -11.45 17.91
N LYS A 277 -1.89 -11.03 18.38
CA LYS A 277 -2.99 -11.93 18.75
C LYS A 277 -4.15 -11.75 17.78
N TRP A 278 -4.49 -12.81 17.05
CA TRP A 278 -5.68 -12.81 16.20
C TRP A 278 -6.96 -12.56 17.02
N LEU A 279 -7.80 -11.65 16.55
CA LEU A 279 -9.06 -11.27 17.21
C LEU A 279 -10.28 -11.75 16.44
N GLU A 280 -10.34 -11.45 15.16
CA GLU A 280 -11.48 -11.77 14.29
C GLU A 280 -11.10 -11.63 12.81
N ALA A 281 -11.96 -12.16 11.94
CA ALA A 281 -12.03 -11.82 10.55
C ALA A 281 -13.48 -11.49 10.18
N VAL A 282 -13.68 -10.40 9.46
CA VAL A 282 -14.99 -9.96 8.97
C VAL A 282 -15.07 -10.06 7.45
N ASP A 283 -16.28 -10.26 6.89
CA ASP A 283 -16.48 -10.24 5.44
C ASP A 283 -16.13 -8.85 4.88
N SER A 284 -15.53 -8.77 3.69
CA SER A 284 -15.25 -7.49 3.02
C SER A 284 -16.49 -6.83 2.43
N LEU A 285 -17.64 -7.52 2.46
CA LEU A 285 -18.93 -7.11 1.87
C LEU A 285 -18.82 -6.79 0.37
N GLY A 286 -17.95 -7.50 -0.31
CA GLY A 286 -17.69 -7.43 -1.73
C GLY A 286 -16.72 -8.52 -2.14
N ASP A 287 -16.25 -8.46 -3.39
CA ASP A 287 -15.34 -9.44 -3.94
C ASP A 287 -13.95 -8.86 -4.20
N PHE A 288 -12.94 -9.57 -3.71
CA PHE A 288 -11.54 -9.28 -3.90
C PHE A 288 -11.08 -7.97 -3.23
N PRO A 289 -11.06 -7.88 -1.86
CA PRO A 289 -10.61 -6.70 -1.12
C PRO A 289 -9.12 -6.45 -1.32
N ARG A 290 -8.76 -5.64 -2.33
CA ARG A 290 -7.36 -5.38 -2.71
C ARG A 290 -6.68 -4.38 -1.79
N ASP A 291 -7.42 -3.36 -1.34
CA ASP A 291 -6.93 -2.37 -0.38
C ASP A 291 -8.01 -1.95 0.60
N PHE A 292 -7.59 -1.33 1.66
CA PHE A 292 -8.45 -0.66 2.63
C PHE A 292 -7.68 0.47 3.32
N VAL A 293 -8.39 1.43 3.88
CA VAL A 293 -7.83 2.55 4.62
C VAL A 293 -8.47 2.67 6.00
N LEU A 294 -7.64 2.99 7.00
CA LEU A 294 -8.11 3.45 8.31
C LEU A 294 -8.18 4.97 8.27
N SER A 295 -9.33 5.53 8.65
CA SER A 295 -9.43 6.98 8.79
C SER A 295 -8.50 7.51 9.89
N ARG A 296 -7.95 8.71 9.72
CA ARG A 296 -7.01 9.33 10.68
C ARG A 296 -7.60 9.49 12.09
N ASN A 297 -8.91 9.73 12.17
CA ASN A 297 -9.59 9.80 13.47
C ASN A 297 -9.73 8.40 14.13
N GLY A 298 -9.32 7.34 13.44
CA GLY A 298 -9.32 5.96 13.91
C GLY A 298 -10.71 5.33 14.08
N LYS A 299 -11.77 5.97 13.60
CA LYS A 299 -13.17 5.52 13.81
C LYS A 299 -13.72 4.69 12.65
N TRP A 300 -13.10 4.79 11.47
CA TRP A 300 -13.62 4.21 10.25
C TRP A 300 -12.56 3.36 9.53
N LEU A 301 -13.03 2.33 8.88
CA LEU A 301 -12.26 1.55 7.92
C LEU A 301 -13.09 1.43 6.64
N LEU A 302 -12.49 1.78 5.50
CA LEU A 302 -13.10 1.65 4.18
C LEU A 302 -12.38 0.55 3.42
N VAL A 303 -13.11 -0.34 2.75
CA VAL A 303 -12.57 -1.46 1.97
C VAL A 303 -12.87 -1.25 0.50
N ALA A 304 -11.83 -1.35 -0.34
CA ALA A 304 -11.92 -1.35 -1.79
C ALA A 304 -11.99 -2.79 -2.32
N ASN A 305 -13.16 -3.19 -2.80
CA ASN A 305 -13.42 -4.50 -3.37
C ASN A 305 -13.33 -4.42 -4.90
N GLN A 306 -12.23 -4.92 -5.46
CA GLN A 306 -11.89 -4.73 -6.86
C GLN A 306 -12.92 -5.31 -7.82
N HIS A 307 -13.33 -6.57 -7.61
CA HIS A 307 -14.16 -7.32 -8.57
C HIS A 307 -15.65 -7.04 -8.42
N SER A 308 -16.11 -6.63 -7.25
CA SER A 308 -17.50 -6.19 -7.05
C SER A 308 -17.70 -4.69 -7.30
N HIS A 309 -16.64 -3.97 -7.69
CA HIS A 309 -16.69 -2.56 -8.07
C HIS A 309 -17.33 -1.67 -6.99
N ASN A 310 -16.99 -1.92 -5.72
CA ASN A 310 -17.57 -1.16 -4.62
C ASN A 310 -16.56 -0.85 -3.51
N VAL A 311 -16.80 0.26 -2.84
CA VAL A 311 -16.18 0.61 -1.57
C VAL A 311 -17.24 0.47 -0.47
N VAL A 312 -16.88 -0.14 0.64
CA VAL A 312 -17.77 -0.30 1.81
C VAL A 312 -17.15 0.32 3.05
N SER A 313 -17.97 0.69 4.03
CA SER A 313 -17.50 1.29 5.27
C SER A 313 -17.79 0.44 6.48
N TYR A 314 -16.85 0.47 7.44
CA TYR A 314 -16.96 -0.13 8.76
C TYR A 314 -16.75 0.92 9.83
N ARG A 315 -17.51 0.83 10.92
CA ARG A 315 -17.17 1.49 12.17
C ARG A 315 -16.13 0.67 12.91
N ARG A 316 -15.02 1.30 13.27
CA ARG A 316 -13.96 0.71 14.09
C ARG A 316 -14.16 1.09 15.56
N ASP A 317 -14.19 0.09 16.43
CA ASP A 317 -14.09 0.32 17.88
C ASP A 317 -12.60 0.56 18.23
N ARG A 318 -12.29 1.74 18.73
CA ARG A 318 -10.91 2.14 19.02
C ARG A 318 -10.30 1.40 20.24
N GLN A 319 -11.14 0.86 21.13
CA GLN A 319 -10.67 0.15 22.34
C GLN A 319 -10.43 -1.34 22.08
N THR A 320 -11.22 -1.94 21.21
CA THR A 320 -11.15 -3.38 20.93
C THR A 320 -10.59 -3.71 19.54
N GLY A 321 -10.40 -2.72 18.68
CA GLY A 321 -9.99 -2.91 17.28
C GLY A 321 -11.07 -3.50 16.37
N ARG A 322 -12.20 -3.96 16.91
CA ARG A 322 -13.24 -4.69 16.17
C ARG A 322 -13.97 -3.83 15.17
N LEU A 323 -14.43 -4.48 14.10
CA LEU A 323 -15.11 -3.86 12.98
C LEU A 323 -16.60 -4.20 13.00
N THR A 324 -17.43 -3.19 12.78
CA THR A 324 -18.88 -3.35 12.60
C THR A 324 -19.29 -2.74 11.28
N ALA A 325 -19.89 -3.53 10.39
CA ALA A 325 -20.39 -3.08 9.11
C ALA A 325 -21.44 -1.97 9.31
N THR A 326 -21.32 -0.90 8.52
CA THR A 326 -22.31 0.20 8.56
C THR A 326 -23.55 -0.10 7.72
N GLY A 327 -23.43 -1.02 6.75
CA GLY A 327 -24.46 -1.30 5.74
C GLY A 327 -24.37 -0.38 4.52
N PHE A 328 -23.46 0.59 4.49
CA PHE A 328 -23.27 1.50 3.36
C PHE A 328 -22.22 0.98 2.38
N SER A 329 -22.51 1.18 1.10
CA SER A 329 -21.65 0.83 -0.03
C SER A 329 -21.74 1.90 -1.11
N CYS A 330 -20.61 2.20 -1.76
CA CYS A 330 -20.52 3.11 -2.90
C CYS A 330 -19.97 2.37 -4.11
N GLN A 331 -20.63 2.50 -5.28
CA GLN A 331 -20.15 1.90 -6.54
C GLN A 331 -19.02 2.74 -7.13
N ILE A 332 -17.86 2.11 -7.34
CA ILE A 332 -16.68 2.69 -8.00
C ILE A 332 -16.04 1.56 -8.82
N GLY A 333 -15.75 1.81 -10.09
CA GLY A 333 -15.17 0.80 -10.98
C GLY A 333 -13.79 0.33 -10.49
N SER A 334 -13.63 -0.97 -10.29
CA SER A 334 -12.37 -1.66 -9.89
C SER A 334 -11.49 -0.87 -8.90
N PRO A 335 -11.99 -0.51 -7.69
CA PRO A 335 -11.22 0.24 -6.73
C PRO A 335 -10.11 -0.64 -6.14
N VAL A 336 -8.86 -0.14 -6.12
CA VAL A 336 -7.68 -0.92 -5.73
C VAL A 336 -6.73 -0.21 -4.77
N CYS A 337 -6.96 1.08 -4.50
CA CYS A 337 -6.22 1.87 -3.52
C CYS A 337 -7.12 2.93 -2.90
N LEU A 338 -6.94 3.20 -1.62
CA LEU A 338 -7.69 4.22 -0.87
C LEU A 338 -6.73 5.11 -0.09
N VAL A 339 -6.87 6.44 -0.25
CA VAL A 339 -6.11 7.44 0.50
C VAL A 339 -7.05 8.48 1.07
N GLU A 340 -7.01 8.71 2.40
CA GLU A 340 -7.74 9.82 3.02
C GLU A 340 -7.10 11.15 2.63
N HIS A 341 -7.91 12.06 2.08
CA HIS A 341 -7.47 13.39 1.70
C HIS A 341 -6.91 14.15 2.90
N GLN A 342 -5.68 14.58 2.79
CA GLN A 342 -5.09 15.55 3.72
C GLN A 342 -5.47 16.94 3.23
N GLU A 343 -5.80 17.86 4.14
CA GLU A 343 -6.21 19.23 3.83
C GLU A 343 -5.50 19.84 2.60
N PRO A 344 -6.17 20.76 1.88
CA PRO A 344 -5.86 21.05 0.49
C PRO A 344 -4.41 21.44 0.28
N PHE A 345 -3.87 20.99 -0.84
CA PHE A 345 -2.67 21.53 -1.44
C PHE A 345 -2.75 23.06 -1.38
N LYS A 346 -1.83 23.72 -0.73
CA LYS A 346 -1.78 25.19 -0.66
C LYS A 346 -1.26 25.76 -1.95
#